data_64f16ef0976f8310601d064459cfe588
#
_entry.id   64f16ef0976f8310601d064459cfe588
#
_cell.length_a   1.000
_cell.length_b   1.000
_cell.length_c   1.000
_cell.angle_alpha   90.00
_cell.angle_beta   90.00
_cell.angle_gamma   90.00
#
_symmetry.space_group_name_H-M   'P 1'
#
loop_
_entity.id
_entity.type
_entity.pdbx_description
1 polymer ?
#
loop_
_entity_poly.entity_id
_entity_poly.type
_entity_poly.pdbx_seq_one_letter_code
_entity_poly.pdbx_strand_id
1 'polypeptide(L)'
;IDFQDKYIKNKKVDYVRSAQLEIEPGVIAYFDRYDARSGMGYRFSLEHFENKKMISRLTANSIKYDSLYNWTLIDYMIRDFDGMREHITEGSRMDTTLTIVPSDFLISVNDCETMTSSELSTYIDRQKKRGIGNIQTFQIEYHKRFAAIMAAFILTSIGASLSSRKIKGGMGLNIGI
;
A
#
# COMPACT_ATOMS: atom_id res chain seq x y z
N ILE A 1 -11.19 23.04 -10.20
CA ILE A 1 -11.11 21.64 -10.72
C ILE A 1 -10.69 20.69 -9.60
N ASP A 2 -9.69 21.03 -8.79
CA ASP A 2 -9.13 20.18 -7.74
C ASP A 2 -10.07 19.85 -6.57
N PHE A 3 -10.93 20.79 -6.15
CA PHE A 3 -11.79 20.56 -4.99
C PHE A 3 -12.89 19.52 -5.28
N GLN A 4 -13.45 19.54 -6.48
CA GLN A 4 -14.47 18.57 -6.88
C GLN A 4 -13.88 17.16 -7.04
N ASP A 5 -12.66 17.03 -7.57
CA ASP A 5 -12.00 15.73 -7.72
C ASP A 5 -11.53 15.16 -6.37
N LYS A 6 -11.14 16.03 -5.42
CA LYS A 6 -10.68 15.64 -4.09
C LYS A 6 -11.80 15.25 -3.12
N TYR A 7 -12.94 15.93 -3.16
CA TYR A 7 -14.02 15.76 -2.16
C TYR A 7 -15.31 15.14 -2.70
N ILE A 8 -15.51 15.15 -4.02
CA ILE A 8 -16.74 14.67 -4.64
C ILE A 8 -16.52 13.40 -5.47
N LYS A 9 -15.39 13.29 -6.15
CA LYS A 9 -14.97 12.07 -6.83
C LYS A 9 -13.89 11.37 -6.01
N ASN A 10 -14.28 10.62 -5.00
CA ASN A 10 -13.45 9.53 -4.52
C ASN A 10 -13.20 8.61 -5.71
N LYS A 11 -12.05 8.72 -6.36
CA LYS A 11 -11.54 7.72 -7.28
C LYS A 11 -11.27 6.46 -6.44
N LYS A 12 -12.35 5.72 -6.14
CA LYS A 12 -12.22 4.39 -5.54
C LYS A 12 -11.32 3.61 -6.50
N VAL A 13 -10.23 3.10 -5.99
CA VAL A 13 -9.40 2.17 -6.75
C VAL A 13 -10.29 0.97 -7.04
N ASP A 14 -10.74 0.85 -8.28
CA ASP A 14 -11.68 -0.19 -8.69
C ASP A 14 -11.03 -1.57 -8.68
N TYR A 15 -9.71 -1.63 -8.81
CA TYR A 15 -8.97 -2.89 -8.79
C TYR A 15 -7.52 -2.71 -8.32
N VAL A 16 -6.97 -3.70 -7.68
CA VAL A 16 -5.56 -3.81 -7.30
C VAL A 16 -4.95 -5.05 -7.95
N ARG A 17 -3.70 -4.96 -8.38
CA ARG A 17 -2.92 -6.08 -8.91
C ARG A 17 -1.74 -6.39 -8.00
N SER A 18 -1.43 -7.68 -7.88
CA SER A 18 -0.26 -8.18 -7.15
C SER A 18 -0.17 -7.63 -5.72
N ALA A 19 -1.29 -7.66 -4.99
CA ALA A 19 -1.31 -7.27 -3.60
C ALA A 19 -0.76 -8.39 -2.72
N GLN A 20 0.29 -8.09 -1.98
CA GLN A 20 0.88 -8.99 -0.98
C GLN A 20 0.82 -8.33 0.39
N LEU A 21 0.32 -9.06 1.37
CA LEU A 21 0.05 -8.56 2.71
C LEU A 21 0.47 -9.61 3.74
N GLU A 22 1.20 -9.22 4.75
CA GLU A 22 1.36 -10.03 5.95
C GLU A 22 0.17 -9.72 6.88
N ILE A 23 -0.71 -10.71 7.08
CA ILE A 23 -1.92 -10.54 7.90
C ILE A 23 -1.67 -10.83 9.38
N GLU A 24 -0.74 -11.75 9.66
CA GLU A 24 -0.25 -12.10 10.98
C GLU A 24 1.24 -12.41 10.86
N PRO A 25 2.01 -12.38 11.95
CA PRO A 25 3.41 -12.74 11.90
C PRO A 25 3.63 -14.11 11.27
N GLY A 26 4.28 -14.13 10.08
CA GLY A 26 4.52 -15.35 9.32
C GLY A 26 3.36 -15.83 8.46
N VAL A 27 2.24 -15.09 8.37
CA VAL A 27 1.10 -15.43 7.49
C VAL A 27 0.98 -14.39 6.38
N ILE A 28 1.27 -14.80 5.16
CA ILE A 28 1.30 -13.91 3.98
C ILE A 28 0.13 -14.24 3.07
N ALA A 29 -0.72 -13.25 2.81
CA ALA A 29 -1.77 -13.32 1.80
C ALA A 29 -1.32 -12.64 0.51
N TYR A 30 -1.66 -13.23 -0.62
CA TYR A 30 -1.40 -12.69 -1.95
C TYR A 30 -2.66 -12.74 -2.80
N PHE A 31 -2.91 -11.65 -3.53
CA PHE A 31 -3.95 -11.54 -4.55
C PHE A 31 -3.29 -11.13 -5.87
N ASP A 32 -3.49 -11.89 -6.93
CA ASP A 32 -3.04 -11.47 -8.26
C ASP A 32 -3.85 -10.25 -8.74
N ARG A 33 -5.15 -10.29 -8.52
CA ARG A 33 -6.05 -9.18 -8.82
C ARG A 33 -7.22 -9.18 -7.82
N TYR A 34 -7.58 -8.00 -7.36
CA TYR A 34 -8.81 -7.78 -6.59
C TYR A 34 -9.65 -6.69 -7.26
N ASP A 35 -10.94 -6.95 -7.45
CA ASP A 35 -11.92 -6.03 -7.98
C ASP A 35 -12.84 -5.55 -6.84
N ALA A 36 -12.75 -4.26 -6.53
CA ALA A 36 -13.50 -3.65 -5.44
C ALA A 36 -15.01 -3.56 -5.71
N ARG A 37 -15.43 -3.55 -6.99
CA ARG A 37 -16.85 -3.44 -7.34
C ARG A 37 -17.59 -4.74 -7.10
N SER A 38 -16.96 -5.85 -7.46
CA SER A 38 -17.53 -7.20 -7.27
C SER A 38 -17.19 -7.82 -5.91
N GLY A 39 -16.21 -7.24 -5.19
CA GLY A 39 -15.68 -7.82 -3.96
C GLY A 39 -14.92 -9.14 -4.19
N MET A 40 -14.43 -9.36 -5.41
CA MET A 40 -13.79 -10.61 -5.84
C MET A 40 -12.27 -10.45 -5.95
N GLY A 41 -11.55 -11.35 -5.31
CA GLY A 41 -10.12 -11.58 -5.53
C GLY A 41 -9.89 -12.79 -6.43
N TYR A 42 -8.87 -12.75 -7.26
CA TYR A 42 -8.49 -13.81 -8.18
C TYR A 42 -7.08 -14.28 -7.90
N ARG A 43 -6.86 -15.59 -8.05
CA ARG A 43 -5.58 -16.25 -7.76
C ARG A 43 -5.07 -15.87 -6.38
N PHE A 44 -5.89 -16.20 -5.38
CA PHE A 44 -5.54 -15.99 -3.99
C PHE A 44 -4.57 -17.06 -3.50
N SER A 45 -3.58 -16.67 -2.72
CA SER A 45 -2.79 -17.60 -1.91
C SER A 45 -2.60 -17.07 -0.50
N LEU A 46 -2.60 -17.98 0.45
CA LEU A 46 -2.28 -17.74 1.86
C LEU A 46 -1.17 -18.70 2.26
N GLU A 47 -0.04 -18.15 2.66
CA GLU A 47 1.16 -18.90 3.01
C GLU A 47 1.46 -18.72 4.49
N HIS A 48 1.67 -19.83 5.18
CA HIS A 48 2.00 -19.83 6.60
C HIS A 48 3.44 -20.30 6.80
N PHE A 49 4.23 -19.47 7.46
CA PHE A 49 5.63 -19.72 7.75
C PHE A 49 5.86 -19.81 9.26
N GLU A 50 6.58 -20.86 9.68
CA GLU A 50 7.15 -20.96 11.03
C GLU A 50 8.66 -21.12 10.92
N ASN A 51 9.43 -20.34 11.69
CA ASN A 51 10.89 -20.40 11.68
C ASN A 51 11.50 -20.32 10.27
N LYS A 52 10.94 -19.44 9.41
CA LYS A 52 11.32 -19.27 7.99
C LYS A 52 11.06 -20.49 7.10
N LYS A 53 10.31 -21.48 7.57
CA LYS A 53 9.90 -22.64 6.80
C LYS A 53 8.41 -22.56 6.53
N MET A 54 7.99 -22.78 5.29
CA MET A 54 6.57 -22.86 4.95
C MET A 54 6.00 -24.16 5.52
N ILE A 55 4.93 -24.04 6.32
CA ILE A 55 4.24 -25.16 6.93
C ILE A 55 2.88 -25.44 6.28
N SER A 56 2.24 -24.42 5.71
CA SER A 56 0.98 -24.58 4.99
C SER A 56 0.87 -23.55 3.88
N ARG A 57 0.21 -23.94 2.78
CA ARG A 57 -0.15 -23.06 1.68
C ARG A 57 -1.56 -23.37 1.22
N LEU A 58 -2.44 -22.37 1.35
CA LEU A 58 -3.77 -22.39 0.77
C LEU A 58 -3.74 -21.59 -0.53
N THR A 59 -4.29 -22.15 -1.59
CA THR A 59 -4.52 -21.47 -2.87
C THR A 59 -5.99 -21.55 -3.25
N ALA A 60 -6.52 -20.51 -3.90
CA ALA A 60 -7.88 -20.51 -4.42
C ALA A 60 -7.93 -19.77 -5.76
N ASN A 61 -8.77 -20.28 -6.69
CA ASN A 61 -8.98 -19.62 -7.97
C ASN A 61 -9.58 -18.24 -7.77
N SER A 62 -10.56 -18.14 -6.86
CA SER A 62 -11.15 -16.87 -6.49
C SER A 62 -11.53 -16.84 -5.01
N ILE A 63 -11.60 -15.64 -4.47
CA ILE A 63 -12.03 -15.36 -3.12
C ILE A 63 -13.00 -14.20 -3.14
N LYS A 64 -14.10 -14.31 -2.43
CA LYS A 64 -15.12 -13.27 -2.33
C LYS A 64 -15.15 -12.70 -0.92
N TYR A 65 -15.11 -11.38 -0.82
CA TYR A 65 -15.37 -10.67 0.43
C TYR A 65 -16.87 -10.63 0.68
N ASP A 66 -17.28 -11.04 1.85
CA ASP A 66 -18.69 -11.00 2.25
C ASP A 66 -18.95 -9.83 3.20
N SER A 67 -18.45 -9.91 4.43
CA SER A 67 -18.62 -8.86 5.43
C SER A 67 -17.65 -9.00 6.59
N LEU A 68 -17.28 -7.89 7.21
CA LEU A 68 -16.36 -7.82 8.34
C LEU A 68 -15.02 -8.50 7.99
N TYR A 69 -14.75 -9.70 8.48
CA TYR A 69 -13.54 -10.48 8.19
C TYR A 69 -13.85 -11.80 7.49
N ASN A 70 -15.11 -11.97 7.01
CA ASN A 70 -15.55 -13.20 6.37
C ASN A 70 -15.27 -13.19 4.88
N TRP A 71 -14.67 -14.27 4.43
CA TRP A 71 -14.29 -14.49 3.05
C TRP A 71 -14.73 -15.88 2.61
N THR A 72 -15.20 -15.99 1.39
CA THR A 72 -15.54 -17.27 0.74
C THR A 72 -14.50 -17.60 -0.31
N LEU A 73 -13.81 -18.71 -0.14
CA LEU A 73 -12.88 -19.28 -1.11
C LEU A 73 -13.64 -20.14 -2.10
N ILE A 74 -13.26 -20.06 -3.39
CA ILE A 74 -13.86 -20.84 -4.48
C ILE A 74 -12.73 -21.59 -5.18
N ASP A 75 -12.92 -22.90 -5.37
CA ASP A 75 -11.93 -23.82 -5.96
C ASP A 75 -10.60 -23.71 -5.22
N TYR A 76 -10.58 -24.19 -3.99
CA TYR A 76 -9.43 -24.10 -3.11
C TYR A 76 -8.65 -25.40 -3.01
N MET A 77 -7.36 -25.26 -2.72
CA MET A 77 -6.43 -26.34 -2.39
C MET A 77 -5.59 -25.92 -1.20
N ILE A 78 -5.56 -26.74 -0.17
CA ILE A 78 -4.68 -26.59 1.00
C ILE A 78 -3.58 -27.63 0.91
N ARG A 79 -2.34 -27.21 1.11
CA ARG A 79 -1.17 -28.07 1.20
C ARG A 79 -0.52 -27.86 2.55
N ASP A 80 -0.52 -28.89 3.38
CA ASP A 80 0.17 -28.90 4.67
C ASP A 80 1.45 -29.70 4.55
N PHE A 81 2.55 -29.12 4.98
CA PHE A 81 3.91 -29.70 4.85
C PHE A 81 4.37 -30.25 6.21
N ASP A 82 4.46 -31.56 6.33
CA ASP A 82 5.04 -32.24 7.48
C ASP A 82 6.34 -32.94 7.09
N GLY A 83 7.43 -32.20 7.21
CA GLY A 83 8.76 -32.67 6.82
C GLY A 83 8.86 -32.90 5.30
N MET A 84 8.95 -34.18 4.89
CA MET A 84 8.96 -34.63 3.49
C MET A 84 7.58 -35.10 3.00
N ARG A 85 6.57 -35.10 3.85
CA ARG A 85 5.22 -35.49 3.49
C ARG A 85 4.37 -34.24 3.25
N GLU A 86 3.48 -34.34 2.28
CA GLU A 86 2.53 -33.31 1.92
C GLU A 86 1.12 -33.89 2.05
N HIS A 87 0.26 -33.19 2.76
CA HIS A 87 -1.16 -33.48 2.83
C HIS A 87 -1.93 -32.46 2.01
N ILE A 88 -2.72 -32.93 1.05
CA ILE A 88 -3.46 -32.09 0.13
C ILE A 88 -4.95 -32.24 0.40
N THR A 89 -5.63 -31.13 0.63
CA THR A 89 -7.10 -31.05 0.76
C THR A 89 -7.63 -30.09 -0.30
N GLU A 90 -8.60 -30.54 -1.08
CA GLU A 90 -9.22 -29.75 -2.14
C GLU A 90 -10.72 -29.64 -1.93
N GLY A 91 -11.31 -28.55 -2.38
CA GLY A 91 -12.75 -28.37 -2.34
C GLY A 91 -13.22 -27.21 -3.22
N SER A 92 -14.51 -27.23 -3.53
CA SER A 92 -15.12 -26.23 -4.41
C SER A 92 -15.44 -24.91 -3.68
N ARG A 93 -15.74 -24.98 -2.37
CA ARG A 93 -16.10 -23.79 -1.58
C ARG A 93 -15.73 -23.98 -0.11
N MET A 94 -15.18 -22.92 0.48
CA MET A 94 -14.90 -22.84 1.91
C MET A 94 -15.11 -21.41 2.40
N ASP A 95 -15.85 -21.24 3.48
CA ASP A 95 -15.96 -19.98 4.18
C ASP A 95 -14.87 -19.90 5.24
N THR A 96 -14.13 -18.78 5.26
CA THR A 96 -13.00 -18.57 6.16
C THR A 96 -13.00 -17.15 6.71
N THR A 97 -12.33 -16.95 7.83
CA THR A 97 -12.14 -15.64 8.45
C THR A 97 -10.69 -15.22 8.27
N LEU A 98 -10.48 -14.09 7.61
CA LEU A 98 -9.17 -13.48 7.44
C LEU A 98 -9.14 -12.11 8.11
N THR A 99 -8.10 -11.80 8.86
CA THR A 99 -7.94 -10.52 9.59
C THR A 99 -7.62 -9.33 8.68
N ILE A 100 -8.08 -9.40 7.43
CA ILE A 100 -7.95 -8.34 6.42
C ILE A 100 -9.31 -7.94 5.87
N VAL A 101 -9.42 -6.65 5.53
CA VAL A 101 -10.56 -6.09 4.81
C VAL A 101 -10.07 -5.42 3.52
N PRO A 102 -10.93 -5.29 2.48
CA PRO A 102 -10.52 -4.69 1.21
C PRO A 102 -9.90 -3.30 1.32
N SER A 103 -10.33 -2.49 2.30
CA SER A 103 -9.74 -1.17 2.55
C SER A 103 -8.26 -1.21 2.94
N ASP A 104 -7.73 -2.36 3.36
CA ASP A 104 -6.33 -2.47 3.79
C ASP A 104 -5.36 -2.47 2.60
N PHE A 105 -5.80 -2.89 1.43
CA PHE A 105 -4.98 -3.01 0.22
C PHE A 105 -5.51 -2.23 -1.00
N LEU A 106 -6.70 -1.62 -0.91
CA LEU A 106 -7.26 -0.79 -1.97
C LEU A 106 -6.73 0.64 -1.99
N ILE A 107 -5.92 1.05 -1.01
CA ILE A 107 -5.34 2.38 -0.97
C ILE A 107 -4.17 2.46 -1.95
N SER A 108 -4.35 3.29 -2.98
CA SER A 108 -3.30 3.59 -3.96
C SER A 108 -2.27 4.57 -3.39
N VAL A 109 -1.04 4.52 -3.92
CA VAL A 109 -0.02 5.54 -3.66
C VAL A 109 -0.53 6.95 -4.02
N ASN A 110 -1.35 7.07 -5.05
CA ASN A 110 -1.97 8.35 -5.43
C ASN A 110 -2.93 8.90 -4.36
N ASP A 111 -3.55 8.03 -3.56
CA ASP A 111 -4.42 8.46 -2.47
C ASP A 111 -3.63 9.10 -1.33
N CYS A 112 -2.32 8.78 -1.20
CA CYS A 112 -1.44 9.40 -0.22
C CYS A 112 -1.30 10.90 -0.45
N GLU A 113 -1.30 11.35 -1.71
CA GLU A 113 -1.19 12.77 -2.04
C GLU A 113 -2.39 13.57 -1.52
N THR A 114 -3.55 12.91 -1.39
CA THR A 114 -4.78 13.53 -0.90
C THR A 114 -4.92 13.51 0.63
N MET A 115 -4.16 12.63 1.32
CA MET A 115 -4.17 12.52 2.78
C MET A 115 -3.43 13.69 3.43
N THR A 116 -3.92 14.14 4.56
CA THR A 116 -3.14 15.04 5.42
C THR A 116 -1.92 14.33 6.00
N SER A 117 -0.90 15.09 6.44
CA SER A 117 0.30 14.49 7.04
C SER A 117 0.00 13.68 8.29
N SER A 118 -1.02 14.08 9.08
CA SER A 118 -1.48 13.34 10.25
C SER A 118 -2.15 12.01 9.89
N GLU A 119 -3.03 12.03 8.89
CA GLU A 119 -3.68 10.81 8.38
C GLU A 119 -2.69 9.83 7.81
N LEU A 120 -1.72 10.34 7.02
CA LEU A 120 -0.67 9.52 6.42
C LEU A 120 0.23 8.88 7.49
N SER A 121 0.61 9.63 8.55
CA SER A 121 1.37 9.09 9.68
C SER A 121 0.60 7.98 10.39
N THR A 122 -0.67 8.22 10.70
CA THR A 122 -1.54 7.22 11.35
C THR A 122 -1.71 5.97 10.49
N TYR A 123 -1.84 6.16 9.18
CA TYR A 123 -1.91 5.06 8.22
C TYR A 123 -0.62 4.24 8.22
N ILE A 124 0.55 4.89 8.10
CA ILE A 124 1.86 4.24 8.12
C ILE A 124 2.04 3.43 9.41
N ASP A 125 1.69 3.98 10.59
CA ASP A 125 1.83 3.29 11.86
C ASP A 125 0.91 2.07 11.97
N ARG A 126 -0.31 2.16 11.43
CA ARG A 126 -1.23 1.02 11.35
C ARG A 126 -0.70 -0.08 10.45
N GLN A 127 -0.15 0.27 9.30
CA GLN A 127 0.42 -0.68 8.35
C GLN A 127 1.70 -1.34 8.89
N LYS A 128 2.55 -0.59 9.60
CA LYS A 128 3.72 -1.14 10.31
C LYS A 128 3.34 -2.19 11.34
N LYS A 129 2.30 -1.92 12.14
CA LYS A 129 1.81 -2.87 13.16
C LYS A 129 1.28 -4.16 12.54
N ARG A 130 0.82 -4.11 11.27
CA ARG A 130 0.30 -5.25 10.52
C ARG A 130 1.36 -5.97 9.69
N GLY A 131 2.62 -5.53 9.72
CA GLY A 131 3.72 -6.16 8.98
C GLY A 131 3.65 -6.01 7.45
N ILE A 132 2.85 -5.07 6.93
CA ILE A 132 2.66 -4.92 5.48
C ILE A 132 3.93 -4.38 4.83
N GLY A 133 4.52 -5.15 3.90
CA GLY A 133 5.85 -4.91 3.34
C GLY A 133 6.01 -3.66 2.46
N ASN A 134 4.94 -3.11 1.88
CA ASN A 134 5.04 -2.00 0.92
C ASN A 134 4.83 -0.62 1.56
N ILE A 135 5.38 -0.40 2.76
CA ILE A 135 5.26 0.87 3.49
C ILE A 135 6.23 1.92 2.98
N GLN A 136 7.32 1.52 2.33
CA GLN A 136 8.43 2.42 1.94
C GLN A 136 7.93 3.60 1.10
N THR A 137 7.05 3.37 0.14
CA THR A 137 6.52 4.43 -0.72
C THR A 137 5.73 5.48 0.07
N PHE A 138 4.93 5.04 1.05
CA PHE A 138 4.18 5.94 1.93
C PHE A 138 5.09 6.74 2.86
N GLN A 139 6.17 6.13 3.36
CA GLN A 139 7.19 6.82 4.16
C GLN A 139 7.94 7.86 3.34
N ILE A 140 8.31 7.54 2.09
CA ILE A 140 8.96 8.49 1.18
C ILE A 140 8.07 9.70 0.97
N GLU A 141 6.78 9.51 0.69
CA GLU A 141 5.84 10.62 0.48
C GLU A 141 5.67 11.47 1.75
N TYR A 142 5.60 10.84 2.92
CA TYR A 142 5.56 11.55 4.20
C TYR A 142 6.79 12.45 4.42
N HIS A 143 8.00 11.89 4.25
CA HIS A 143 9.24 12.64 4.44
C HIS A 143 9.49 13.70 3.36
N LYS A 144 9.06 13.45 2.12
CA LYS A 144 9.13 14.40 1.02
C LYS A 144 8.41 15.72 1.34
N ARG A 145 7.28 15.68 2.05
CA ARG A 145 6.54 16.87 2.47
C ARG A 145 7.36 17.77 3.39
N PHE A 146 8.05 17.19 4.36
CA PHE A 146 8.93 17.95 5.26
C PHE A 146 10.16 18.47 4.52
N ALA A 147 10.76 17.67 3.65
CA ALA A 147 11.88 18.07 2.83
C ALA A 147 11.53 19.27 1.91
N ALA A 148 10.34 19.30 1.35
CA ALA A 148 9.87 20.41 0.52
C ALA A 148 9.77 21.74 1.31
N ILE A 149 9.31 21.70 2.56
CA ILE A 149 9.25 22.87 3.44
C ILE A 149 10.68 23.39 3.72
N MET A 150 11.61 22.51 4.07
CA MET A 150 13.00 22.87 4.33
C MET A 150 13.68 23.44 3.07
N ALA A 151 13.42 22.85 1.91
CA ALA A 151 13.93 23.34 0.64
C ALA A 151 13.45 24.78 0.33
N ALA A 152 12.19 25.09 0.63
CA ALA A 152 11.66 26.44 0.45
C ALA A 152 12.40 27.48 1.32
N PHE A 153 12.69 27.15 2.58
CA PHE A 153 13.48 28.03 3.47
C PHE A 153 14.91 28.25 2.96
N ILE A 154 15.58 27.18 2.51
CA ILE A 154 16.94 27.27 1.97
C ILE A 154 16.97 28.14 0.71
N LEU A 155 16.06 27.90 -0.23
CA LEU A 155 15.97 28.68 -1.48
C LEU A 155 15.66 30.14 -1.21
N THR A 156 14.77 30.45 -0.28
CA THR A 156 14.43 31.82 0.10
C THR A 156 15.64 32.51 0.73
N SER A 157 16.40 31.85 1.59
CA SER A 157 17.60 32.39 2.22
C SER A 157 18.71 32.67 1.19
N ILE A 158 18.89 31.74 0.25
CA ILE A 158 19.87 31.96 -0.87
C ILE A 158 19.40 33.10 -1.74
N GLY A 159 18.14 33.16 -2.13
CA GLY A 159 17.58 34.25 -2.96
C GLY A 159 17.71 35.61 -2.29
N ALA A 160 17.41 35.71 -1.00
CA ALA A 160 17.57 36.94 -0.23
C ALA A 160 19.05 37.41 -0.16
N SER A 161 19.98 36.48 0.11
CA SER A 161 21.41 36.81 0.18
C SER A 161 22.00 37.19 -1.16
N LEU A 162 21.56 36.60 -2.25
CA LEU A 162 21.96 37.01 -3.61
C LEU A 162 21.38 38.38 -4.02
N SER A 163 20.10 38.61 -3.68
CA SER A 163 19.39 39.85 -3.97
C SER A 163 19.94 41.04 -3.17
N SER A 164 20.47 40.81 -1.96
CA SER A 164 21.02 41.86 -1.10
C SER A 164 22.38 42.42 -1.60
N ARG A 165 23.07 41.76 -2.50
CA ARG A 165 24.32 42.25 -3.09
C ARG A 165 24.03 43.41 -4.03
N LYS A 166 24.42 44.62 -3.60
CA LYS A 166 24.37 45.85 -4.39
C LYS A 166 25.39 45.78 -5.52
N ILE A 167 24.98 45.30 -6.70
CA ILE A 167 25.87 45.25 -7.87
C ILE A 167 25.81 46.60 -8.57
N LYS A 168 26.94 47.33 -8.55
CA LYS A 168 27.17 48.50 -9.38
C LYS A 168 27.47 48.06 -10.81
N GLY A 169 26.52 47.48 -11.51
CA GLY A 169 26.68 47.04 -12.90
C GLY A 169 25.32 46.78 -13.52
N GLY A 170 25.17 47.14 -14.78
CA GLY A 170 23.90 47.02 -15.50
C GLY A 170 23.37 45.60 -15.59
N MET A 171 22.08 45.46 -15.73
CA MET A 171 21.27 44.23 -15.68
C MET A 171 21.73 43.13 -16.64
N GLY A 172 22.55 43.41 -17.63
CA GLY A 172 23.04 42.43 -18.61
C GLY A 172 24.19 41.53 -18.13
N LEU A 173 24.90 41.88 -17.04
CA LEU A 173 26.04 41.11 -16.54
C LEU A 173 25.65 39.97 -15.61
N ASN A 174 24.38 39.92 -15.12
CA ASN A 174 23.90 38.94 -14.18
C ASN A 174 23.26 37.70 -14.81
N ILE A 175 23.07 37.69 -16.12
CA ILE A 175 22.46 36.57 -16.86
C ILE A 175 23.50 35.70 -17.57
N GLY A 176 24.76 36.15 -17.61
CA GLY A 176 25.84 35.55 -18.42
C GLY A 176 26.94 34.82 -17.65
N ILE A 177 26.76 34.54 -16.35
CA ILE A 177 27.73 33.74 -15.55
C ILE A 177 27.04 32.52 -14.99
#